data_65b4e64c73bf70455e35742ee28d9fa1
#
_entry.id   65b4e64c73bf70455e35742ee28d9fa1
#
_cell.length_a   1.000
_cell.length_b   1.000
_cell.length_c   1.000
_cell.angle_alpha   90.00
_cell.angle_beta   90.00
_cell.angle_gamma   90.00
#
_symmetry.space_group_name_H-M   'P 1'
#
loop_
_entity.id
_entity.type
_entity.pdbx_description
1 polymer ?
#
loop_
_entity_poly.entity_id
_entity_poly.type
_entity_poly.pdbx_seq_one_letter_code
_entity_poly.pdbx_strand_id
1 'polypeptide(L)'
;MILGSWKAVDTTTSEDYRHRYGDLRGFDFLNDSVCDYKLGYFYFDLKEYHNYKVDENYKQPNDFVKYLGTRTSYSISKDTFKIFDKGEEKKELIYHVLKFTKDTLILEDYDSEDKDILTLVKQNYEINKQHQFDGVIVSGSHCFGSCPISNILIEATGDVKYLGIDYVGAKGFKTSKITREQFNEIATLFYKADYFNMKNYYYTEVTDNQTVSIAFLKDGKIIKSIRDYASSAPTELIWAYRPVQFLNQQLKFTEWKVPDYMTFKYFLYATLSDKRNNRLYLTSAESFYLISTLIEGKEVDKVFEEKYRFDFGNKDIQNIFTDGRFFKFKFKNKDTKIIDIGFNFLESSNLVDTFEKTK
;
A
#
# COMPACT_ATOMS: atom_id res chain seq x y z
N MET A 1 24.98 -1.80 23.19
CA MET A 1 23.86 -0.82 23.07
C MET A 1 22.89 -1.33 22.01
N ILE A 2 21.62 -1.49 22.32
CA ILE A 2 20.59 -2.06 21.42
C ILE A 2 20.16 -1.12 20.27
N LEU A 3 20.43 0.17 20.38
CA LEU A 3 19.94 1.19 19.46
C LEU A 3 20.14 0.87 17.98
N GLY A 4 19.15 1.26 17.16
CA GLY A 4 19.12 1.06 15.70
C GLY A 4 18.09 0.05 15.24
N SER A 5 18.17 -0.33 13.97
CA SER A 5 17.22 -1.22 13.31
C SER A 5 17.60 -2.69 13.49
N TRP A 6 16.61 -3.52 13.77
CA TRP A 6 16.76 -4.96 13.96
C TRP A 6 15.66 -5.71 13.21
N LYS A 7 16.02 -6.79 12.57
CA LYS A 7 15.12 -7.63 11.78
C LYS A 7 15.16 -9.06 12.31
N ALA A 8 13.98 -9.67 12.43
CA ALA A 8 13.90 -11.10 12.71
C ALA A 8 14.45 -11.91 11.54
N VAL A 9 15.17 -12.96 11.85
CA VAL A 9 15.61 -13.96 10.91
C VAL A 9 14.95 -15.28 11.30
N ASP A 10 14.38 -15.96 10.31
CA ASP A 10 13.75 -17.26 10.53
C ASP A 10 14.83 -18.28 10.90
N THR A 11 14.74 -18.81 12.10
CA THR A 11 15.65 -19.83 12.62
C THR A 11 14.97 -21.18 12.86
N THR A 12 13.65 -21.25 12.62
CA THR A 12 12.89 -22.47 12.87
C THR A 12 12.84 -23.37 11.63
N THR A 13 13.14 -24.63 11.81
CA THR A 13 13.09 -25.69 10.79
C THR A 13 11.71 -26.35 10.69
N SER A 14 10.67 -25.82 11.35
CA SER A 14 9.33 -26.40 11.31
C SER A 14 8.61 -26.06 10.00
N GLU A 15 7.99 -27.06 9.37
CA GLU A 15 7.21 -26.94 8.12
C GLU A 15 5.88 -26.16 8.28
N ASP A 16 5.70 -25.42 9.35
CA ASP A 16 4.48 -24.73 9.71
C ASP A 16 4.29 -23.44 8.92
N TYR A 17 3.10 -22.85 9.05
CA TYR A 17 2.60 -21.66 8.32
C TYR A 17 3.58 -20.47 8.28
N ARG A 18 4.46 -20.36 9.29
CA ARG A 18 5.55 -19.36 9.36
C ARG A 18 6.58 -19.47 8.23
N HIS A 19 6.83 -20.67 7.69
CA HIS A 19 7.76 -20.87 6.57
C HIS A 19 7.30 -20.23 5.26
N ARG A 20 5.99 -20.00 5.07
CA ARG A 20 5.46 -19.42 3.84
C ARG A 20 5.60 -17.90 3.79
N TYR A 21 5.65 -17.24 4.95
CA TYR A 21 5.63 -15.78 5.04
C TYR A 21 6.90 -15.18 5.65
N GLY A 22 7.81 -16.01 6.15
CA GLY A 22 8.97 -15.57 6.94
C GLY A 22 8.58 -14.86 8.23
N ASP A 23 9.56 -14.51 9.04
CA ASP A 23 9.31 -13.70 10.23
C ASP A 23 9.35 -12.21 9.86
N LEU A 24 8.20 -11.57 9.86
CA LEU A 24 8.06 -10.14 9.52
C LEU A 24 8.37 -9.21 10.70
N ARG A 25 8.70 -9.74 11.87
CA ARG A 25 9.01 -8.92 13.05
C ARG A 25 10.29 -8.10 12.85
N GLY A 26 10.28 -6.90 13.38
CA GLY A 26 11.44 -6.03 13.38
C GLY A 26 11.22 -4.82 14.28
N PHE A 27 12.32 -4.20 14.70
CA PHE A 27 12.29 -3.10 15.65
C PHE A 27 13.28 -2.02 15.24
N ASP A 28 12.89 -0.76 15.45
CA ASP A 28 13.82 0.37 15.51
C ASP A 28 13.91 0.82 16.98
N PHE A 29 14.98 0.51 17.65
CA PHE A 29 15.21 1.00 19.01
C PHE A 29 15.74 2.43 18.96
N LEU A 30 14.93 3.38 19.43
CA LEU A 30 15.16 4.82 19.26
C LEU A 30 15.96 5.42 20.42
N ASN A 31 15.69 4.95 21.62
CA ASN A 31 16.38 5.30 22.86
C ASN A 31 16.27 4.14 23.86
N ASP A 32 16.64 4.32 25.11
CA ASP A 32 16.71 3.25 26.11
C ASP A 32 15.36 2.70 26.57
N SER A 33 14.23 3.28 26.12
CA SER A 33 12.89 2.88 26.58
C SER A 33 11.81 2.91 25.49
N VAL A 34 12.13 3.40 24.28
CA VAL A 34 11.18 3.56 23.20
C VAL A 34 11.68 2.89 21.93
N CYS A 35 10.82 2.10 21.30
CA CYS A 35 11.07 1.50 20.00
C CYS A 35 9.87 1.63 19.08
N ASP A 36 10.12 1.46 17.80
CA ASP A 36 9.08 1.23 16.80
C ASP A 36 9.05 -0.26 16.43
N TYR A 37 7.92 -0.92 16.65
CA TYR A 37 7.64 -2.25 16.12
C TYR A 37 7.24 -2.11 14.66
N LYS A 38 8.01 -2.64 13.73
CA LYS A 38 7.92 -2.37 12.29
C LYS A 38 6.59 -2.71 11.65
N LEU A 39 5.94 -3.78 12.08
CA LEU A 39 4.61 -4.15 11.56
C LEU A 39 3.51 -3.22 12.06
N GLY A 40 3.76 -2.53 13.17
CA GLY A 40 2.75 -1.76 13.87
C GLY A 40 1.77 -2.63 14.66
N TYR A 41 0.98 -1.97 15.46
CA TYR A 41 -0.04 -2.59 16.31
C TYR A 41 -1.42 -2.37 15.70
N PHE A 42 -2.27 -3.37 15.85
CA PHE A 42 -3.64 -3.35 15.35
C PHE A 42 -4.61 -3.68 16.46
N TYR A 43 -5.80 -3.08 16.38
CA TYR A 43 -6.96 -3.43 17.17
C TYR A 43 -8.10 -3.79 16.21
N PHE A 44 -8.73 -4.94 16.45
CA PHE A 44 -9.86 -5.42 15.67
C PHE A 44 -11.15 -5.11 16.40
N ASP A 45 -12.01 -4.25 15.84
CA ASP A 45 -13.31 -3.93 16.41
C ASP A 45 -14.34 -5.01 16.02
N LEU A 46 -14.39 -6.08 16.81
CA LEU A 46 -15.27 -7.21 16.55
C LEU A 46 -16.76 -6.82 16.62
N LYS A 47 -17.14 -5.80 17.39
CA LYS A 47 -18.54 -5.33 17.46
C LYS A 47 -18.95 -4.69 16.15
N GLU A 48 -18.12 -3.81 15.60
CA GLU A 48 -18.35 -3.19 14.29
C GLU A 48 -18.38 -4.23 13.18
N TYR A 49 -17.49 -5.22 13.23
CA TYR A 49 -17.48 -6.34 12.28
C TYR A 49 -18.75 -7.20 12.35
N HIS A 50 -19.25 -7.52 13.55
CA HIS A 50 -20.50 -8.27 13.72
C HIS A 50 -21.70 -7.46 13.24
N ASN A 51 -21.79 -6.18 13.59
CA ASN A 51 -22.87 -5.31 13.14
C ASN A 51 -22.90 -5.21 11.60
N TYR A 52 -21.75 -5.12 10.95
CA TYR A 52 -21.65 -5.12 9.49
C TYR A 52 -22.17 -6.41 8.85
N LYS A 53 -21.86 -7.58 9.41
CA LYS A 53 -22.30 -8.89 8.85
C LYS A 53 -23.77 -9.22 9.11
N VAL A 54 -24.35 -8.69 10.17
CA VAL A 54 -25.72 -9.05 10.62
C VAL A 54 -26.76 -8.07 10.09
N ASP A 55 -26.41 -6.83 9.82
CA ASP A 55 -27.33 -5.80 9.36
C ASP A 55 -27.07 -5.41 7.90
N GLU A 56 -27.86 -5.96 6.97
CA GLU A 56 -27.83 -5.60 5.54
C GLU A 56 -28.12 -4.11 5.27
N ASN A 57 -28.67 -3.40 6.26
CA ASN A 57 -28.94 -1.96 6.23
C ASN A 57 -27.83 -1.12 6.87
N TYR A 58 -26.79 -1.75 7.40
CA TYR A 58 -25.66 -1.06 8.02
C TYR A 58 -24.92 -0.20 7.00
N LYS A 59 -25.21 1.11 7.04
CA LYS A 59 -24.86 2.04 5.95
C LYS A 59 -23.42 2.54 5.98
N GLN A 60 -22.65 2.26 7.03
CA GLN A 60 -21.27 2.76 7.13
C GLN A 60 -20.37 1.71 7.81
N PRO A 61 -19.64 0.90 7.04
CA PRO A 61 -18.54 0.14 7.63
C PRO A 61 -17.50 1.13 8.16
N ASN A 62 -17.32 1.14 9.45
CA ASN A 62 -16.22 1.80 10.11
C ASN A 62 -14.92 1.03 9.83
N ASP A 63 -13.78 1.62 10.15
CA ASP A 63 -12.50 0.92 10.13
C ASP A 63 -12.53 -0.22 11.16
N PHE A 64 -12.84 -1.45 10.73
CA PHE A 64 -12.83 -2.62 11.63
C PHE A 64 -11.42 -2.90 12.15
N VAL A 65 -10.43 -2.54 11.36
CA VAL A 65 -9.02 -2.68 11.70
C VAL A 65 -8.47 -1.30 12.00
N LYS A 66 -8.18 -1.03 13.28
CA LYS A 66 -7.57 0.23 13.72
C LYS A 66 -6.07 0.05 13.83
N TYR A 67 -5.34 0.88 13.10
CA TYR A 67 -3.89 0.93 13.17
C TYR A 67 -3.44 1.86 14.30
N LEU A 68 -2.74 1.31 15.28
CA LEU A 68 -2.32 2.01 16.49
C LEU A 68 -0.90 2.60 16.38
N GLY A 69 -0.32 2.54 15.18
CA GLY A 69 1.06 2.98 14.92
C GLY A 69 2.10 1.96 15.33
N THR A 70 3.36 2.33 15.17
CA THR A 70 4.51 1.46 15.44
C THR A 70 5.10 1.67 16.83
N ARG A 71 4.98 2.88 17.37
CA ARG A 71 5.70 3.29 18.58
C ARG A 71 5.19 2.63 19.86
N THR A 72 6.11 2.07 20.64
CA THR A 72 5.81 1.48 21.94
C THR A 72 6.99 1.63 22.91
N SER A 73 6.77 1.26 24.18
CA SER A 73 7.81 1.21 25.20
C SER A 73 8.43 -0.18 25.29
N TYR A 74 9.69 -0.22 25.66
CA TYR A 74 10.41 -1.44 25.98
C TYR A 74 11.36 -1.23 27.14
N SER A 75 11.82 -2.34 27.74
CA SER A 75 12.95 -2.37 28.65
C SER A 75 13.80 -3.60 28.40
N ILE A 76 15.08 -3.50 28.64
CA ILE A 76 16.03 -4.62 28.58
C ILE A 76 16.92 -4.62 29.78
N SER A 77 17.05 -5.78 30.42
CA SER A 77 18.02 -6.07 31.48
C SER A 77 18.96 -7.18 31.00
N LYS A 78 19.79 -7.70 31.89
CA LYS A 78 20.78 -8.72 31.53
C LYS A 78 20.18 -9.99 30.95
N ASP A 79 19.01 -10.40 31.42
CA ASP A 79 18.35 -11.68 31.14
C ASP A 79 16.89 -11.53 30.73
N THR A 80 16.35 -10.32 30.66
CA THR A 80 14.94 -10.08 30.38
C THR A 80 14.78 -8.91 29.40
N PHE A 81 14.00 -9.13 28.37
CA PHE A 81 13.50 -8.11 27.44
C PHE A 81 11.98 -8.03 27.57
N LYS A 82 11.47 -6.84 27.76
CA LYS A 82 10.03 -6.57 27.82
C LYS A 82 9.64 -5.55 26.78
N ILE A 83 8.50 -5.77 26.11
CA ILE A 83 7.93 -4.83 25.17
C ILE A 83 6.42 -4.73 25.40
N PHE A 84 5.88 -3.50 25.37
CA PHE A 84 4.46 -3.29 25.56
C PHE A 84 3.72 -3.48 24.23
N ASP A 85 2.85 -4.51 24.17
CA ASP A 85 1.91 -4.71 23.08
C ASP A 85 0.71 -3.77 23.24
N LYS A 86 0.53 -2.89 22.27
CA LYS A 86 -0.59 -1.93 22.20
C LYS A 86 -1.85 -2.52 21.55
N GLY A 87 -1.76 -3.73 21.02
CA GLY A 87 -2.87 -4.42 20.34
C GLY A 87 -4.03 -4.76 21.28
N GLU A 88 -4.70 -5.87 21.00
CA GLU A 88 -5.94 -6.23 21.72
C GLU A 88 -5.75 -6.45 23.21
N GLU A 89 -4.68 -7.13 23.61
CA GLU A 89 -4.47 -7.51 25.00
C GLU A 89 -3.87 -6.41 25.86
N LYS A 90 -3.19 -5.42 25.24
CA LYS A 90 -2.53 -4.30 25.94
C LYS A 90 -1.67 -4.75 27.10
N LYS A 91 -0.80 -5.71 26.87
CA LYS A 91 0.04 -6.34 27.87
C LYS A 91 1.53 -6.18 27.58
N GLU A 92 2.36 -6.40 28.60
CA GLU A 92 3.78 -6.60 28.39
C GLU A 92 4.03 -8.02 27.86
N LEU A 93 4.72 -8.12 26.71
CA LEU A 93 5.33 -9.36 26.25
C LEU A 93 6.70 -9.47 26.88
N ILE A 94 7.01 -10.61 27.49
CA ILE A 94 8.23 -10.85 28.25
C ILE A 94 9.04 -11.95 27.56
N TYR A 95 10.32 -11.69 27.36
CA TYR A 95 11.25 -12.63 26.75
C TYR A 95 12.47 -12.83 27.65
N HIS A 96 13.01 -14.02 27.69
CA HIS A 96 14.34 -14.30 28.20
C HIS A 96 15.40 -13.92 27.16
N VAL A 97 16.41 -13.18 27.55
CA VAL A 97 17.55 -12.84 26.70
C VAL A 97 18.56 -13.98 26.73
N LEU A 98 18.51 -14.84 25.70
CA LEU A 98 19.46 -15.95 25.58
C LEU A 98 20.86 -15.50 25.12
N LYS A 99 20.87 -14.49 24.23
CA LYS A 99 22.12 -13.92 23.70
C LYS A 99 21.93 -12.46 23.35
N PHE A 100 22.87 -11.61 23.72
CA PHE A 100 22.92 -10.23 23.27
C PHE A 100 24.37 -9.85 22.93
N THR A 101 24.59 -9.57 21.65
CA THR A 101 25.88 -9.11 21.12
C THR A 101 25.67 -7.77 20.38
N LYS A 102 26.73 -7.27 19.76
CA LYS A 102 26.68 -6.06 18.93
C LYS A 102 25.66 -6.18 17.76
N ASP A 103 25.53 -7.37 17.20
CA ASP A 103 24.81 -7.59 15.93
C ASP A 103 23.69 -8.65 16.04
N THR A 104 23.54 -9.31 17.18
CA THR A 104 22.57 -10.40 17.38
C THR A 104 21.92 -10.31 18.74
N LEU A 105 20.59 -10.43 18.77
CA LEU A 105 19.76 -10.55 19.96
C LEU A 105 18.88 -11.79 19.79
N ILE A 106 19.01 -12.76 20.69
CA ILE A 106 18.21 -14.00 20.71
C ILE A 106 17.34 -13.94 21.96
N LEU A 107 16.05 -14.05 21.73
CA LEU A 107 15.00 -13.97 22.75
C LEU A 107 14.18 -15.26 22.75
N GLU A 108 13.87 -15.77 23.92
CA GLU A 108 12.93 -16.88 24.16
C GLU A 108 11.64 -16.32 24.73
N ASP A 109 10.51 -16.63 24.12
CA ASP A 109 9.20 -16.17 24.60
C ASP A 109 8.88 -16.85 25.95
N TYR A 110 8.59 -16.03 26.96
CA TYR A 110 8.33 -16.52 28.32
C TYR A 110 6.98 -17.23 28.44
N ASP A 111 5.98 -16.76 27.69
CA ASP A 111 4.59 -17.22 27.78
C ASP A 111 4.28 -18.35 26.77
N SER A 112 5.18 -18.64 25.82
CA SER A 112 4.98 -19.71 24.85
C SER A 112 5.27 -21.08 25.46
N GLU A 113 4.31 -22.01 25.36
CA GLU A 113 4.50 -23.42 25.79
C GLU A 113 5.65 -24.09 25.01
N ASP A 114 5.81 -23.72 23.73
CA ASP A 114 6.84 -24.25 22.83
C ASP A 114 8.18 -23.52 22.93
N LYS A 115 8.28 -22.53 23.80
CA LYS A 115 9.48 -21.68 23.98
C LYS A 115 9.98 -21.12 22.66
N ASP A 116 9.11 -20.40 21.95
CA ASP A 116 9.43 -19.78 20.66
C ASP A 116 10.68 -18.89 20.76
N ILE A 117 11.60 -19.10 19.84
CA ILE A 117 12.85 -18.34 19.76
C ILE A 117 12.71 -17.25 18.68
N LEU A 118 12.96 -16.01 19.10
CA LEU A 118 13.07 -14.86 18.21
C LEU A 118 14.54 -14.47 18.07
N THR A 119 15.11 -14.66 16.89
CA THR A 119 16.45 -14.19 16.57
C THR A 119 16.38 -12.89 15.79
N LEU A 120 16.93 -11.83 16.35
CA LEU A 120 17.03 -10.51 15.74
C LEU A 120 18.48 -10.23 15.32
N VAL A 121 18.64 -9.74 14.09
CA VAL A 121 19.95 -9.30 13.55
C VAL A 121 19.89 -7.80 13.27
N LYS A 122 20.96 -7.12 13.66
CA LYS A 122 21.09 -5.69 13.46
C LYS A 122 21.20 -5.37 11.97
N GLN A 123 20.46 -4.36 11.53
CA GLN A 123 20.43 -3.91 10.15
C GLN A 123 21.17 -2.58 10.01
N ASN A 124 21.97 -2.48 8.94
CA ASN A 124 22.57 -1.24 8.49
C ASN A 124 22.06 -0.99 7.06
N TYR A 125 21.21 0.01 6.90
CA TYR A 125 20.64 0.34 5.59
C TYR A 125 21.51 1.35 4.87
N GLU A 126 21.91 1.02 3.64
CA GLU A 126 22.49 1.98 2.71
C GLU A 126 21.39 2.59 1.87
N ILE A 127 21.20 3.91 1.98
CA ILE A 127 20.18 4.62 1.22
C ILE A 127 20.77 5.05 -0.12
N ASN A 128 20.29 4.42 -1.19
CA ASN A 128 20.63 4.84 -2.54
C ASN A 128 19.85 6.12 -2.91
N LYS A 129 20.58 7.24 -3.03
CA LYS A 129 19.99 8.54 -3.37
C LYS A 129 19.82 8.78 -4.88
N GLN A 130 20.27 7.86 -5.74
CA GLN A 130 20.15 8.01 -7.20
C GLN A 130 18.70 7.84 -7.69
N HIS A 131 17.91 7.03 -6.98
CA HIS A 131 16.54 6.72 -7.33
C HIS A 131 15.55 7.35 -6.34
N GLN A 132 15.50 8.69 -6.35
CA GLN A 132 14.52 9.42 -5.53
C GLN A 132 13.19 9.56 -6.29
N PHE A 133 12.10 9.44 -5.56
CA PHE A 133 10.75 9.70 -6.06
C PHE A 133 10.16 10.95 -5.39
N ASP A 134 9.20 11.57 -6.05
CA ASP A 134 8.45 12.72 -5.55
C ASP A 134 6.96 12.44 -5.34
N GLY A 135 6.54 11.20 -5.57
CA GLY A 135 5.22 10.72 -5.24
C GLY A 135 5.21 9.20 -5.05
N VAL A 136 4.35 8.71 -4.17
CA VAL A 136 4.12 7.28 -3.95
C VAL A 136 2.64 6.99 -3.86
N ILE A 137 2.22 5.92 -4.50
CA ILE A 137 0.85 5.41 -4.46
C ILE A 137 0.88 4.05 -3.79
N VAL A 138 -0.01 3.84 -2.83
CA VAL A 138 -0.24 2.53 -2.22
C VAL A 138 -1.72 2.20 -2.35
N SER A 139 -2.02 1.04 -2.90
CA SER A 139 -3.38 0.57 -3.17
C SER A 139 -3.57 -0.84 -2.63
N GLY A 140 -4.62 -1.05 -1.85
CA GLY A 140 -5.03 -2.35 -1.34
C GLY A 140 -6.24 -2.90 -2.11
N SER A 141 -6.15 -4.16 -2.58
CA SER A 141 -7.30 -4.88 -3.16
C SER A 141 -8.20 -5.48 -2.07
N HIS A 142 -9.31 -6.06 -2.49
CA HIS A 142 -10.08 -6.92 -1.58
C HIS A 142 -9.35 -8.25 -1.31
N CYS A 143 -9.79 -8.92 -0.24
CA CYS A 143 -9.44 -10.29 0.12
C CYS A 143 -10.71 -11.05 0.50
N PHE A 144 -10.58 -12.30 0.86
CA PHE A 144 -11.70 -13.04 1.47
C PHE A 144 -11.84 -12.63 2.95
N GLY A 145 -12.41 -11.45 3.19
CA GLY A 145 -12.57 -10.89 4.52
C GLY A 145 -12.72 -9.37 4.48
N SER A 146 -12.28 -8.71 5.55
CA SER A 146 -12.45 -7.28 5.79
C SER A 146 -11.18 -6.45 5.52
N CYS A 147 -10.42 -6.82 4.49
CA CYS A 147 -9.24 -6.04 4.10
C CYS A 147 -9.63 -4.64 3.64
N PRO A 148 -8.98 -3.58 4.13
CA PRO A 148 -9.23 -2.22 3.66
C PRO A 148 -8.98 -2.09 2.17
N ILE A 149 -9.99 -1.65 1.42
CA ILE A 149 -9.91 -1.41 -0.02
C ILE A 149 -9.79 0.09 -0.23
N SER A 150 -8.60 0.56 -0.48
CA SER A 150 -8.34 1.99 -0.68
C SER A 150 -7.11 2.23 -1.55
N ASN A 151 -7.04 3.44 -2.07
CA ASN A 151 -5.91 3.94 -2.85
C ASN A 151 -5.48 5.27 -2.25
N ILE A 152 -4.20 5.47 -2.04
CA ILE A 152 -3.65 6.71 -1.52
C ILE A 152 -2.43 7.10 -2.35
N LEU A 153 -2.45 8.33 -2.88
CA LEU A 153 -1.32 8.99 -3.52
C LEU A 153 -0.83 10.08 -2.57
N ILE A 154 0.46 10.07 -2.30
CA ILE A 154 1.14 11.05 -1.46
C ILE A 154 2.25 11.68 -2.30
N GLU A 155 2.24 13.00 -2.42
CA GLU A 155 3.22 13.76 -3.18
C GLU A 155 4.21 14.48 -2.25
N ALA A 156 5.42 14.74 -2.74
CA ALA A 156 6.47 15.44 -1.98
C ALA A 156 6.10 16.89 -1.60
N THR A 157 5.08 17.46 -2.23
CA THR A 157 4.44 18.71 -1.85
C THR A 157 3.66 18.63 -0.55
N GLY A 158 3.38 17.40 -0.08
CA GLY A 158 2.51 17.08 1.04
C GLY A 158 1.05 16.86 0.63
N ASP A 159 0.71 17.02 -0.66
CA ASP A 159 -0.64 16.76 -1.12
C ASP A 159 -0.96 15.27 -1.07
N VAL A 160 -2.18 14.95 -0.62
CA VAL A 160 -2.69 13.58 -0.53
C VAL A 160 -3.99 13.48 -1.30
N LYS A 161 -4.05 12.51 -2.23
CA LYS A 161 -5.27 12.09 -2.91
C LYS A 161 -5.64 10.69 -2.44
N TYR A 162 -6.91 10.49 -2.14
CA TYR A 162 -7.39 9.25 -1.55
C TYR A 162 -8.71 8.81 -2.18
N LEU A 163 -8.86 7.51 -2.38
CA LEU A 163 -10.11 6.86 -2.74
C LEU A 163 -10.36 5.69 -1.80
N GLY A 164 -11.30 5.84 -0.88
CA GLY A 164 -11.79 4.75 -0.04
C GLY A 164 -12.95 4.03 -0.70
N ILE A 165 -12.89 2.70 -0.77
CA ILE A 165 -13.91 1.88 -1.43
C ILE A 165 -14.70 1.09 -0.41
N ASP A 166 -14.05 0.20 0.34
CA ASP A 166 -14.73 -0.63 1.33
C ASP A 166 -13.81 -0.96 2.51
N TYR A 167 -14.41 -1.34 3.65
CA TYR A 167 -13.73 -1.64 4.91
C TYR A 167 -12.80 -0.51 5.40
N VAL A 168 -13.19 0.73 5.11
CA VAL A 168 -12.49 1.96 5.50
C VAL A 168 -13.47 2.99 6.05
N GLY A 169 -13.05 3.78 7.02
CA GLY A 169 -13.89 4.81 7.64
C GLY A 169 -14.18 5.98 6.70
N ALA A 170 -13.23 6.35 5.85
CA ALA A 170 -13.41 7.40 4.85
C ALA A 170 -13.68 6.77 3.48
N LYS A 171 -14.92 6.90 2.96
CA LYS A 171 -15.30 6.41 1.63
C LYS A 171 -15.34 7.54 0.58
N GLY A 172 -15.15 7.16 -0.69
CA GLY A 172 -15.17 8.05 -1.84
C GLY A 172 -13.86 8.80 -2.05
N PHE A 173 -13.89 9.75 -2.97
CA PHE A 173 -12.75 10.58 -3.33
C PHE A 173 -12.53 11.68 -2.31
N LYS A 174 -11.32 11.77 -1.76
CA LYS A 174 -10.94 12.72 -0.73
C LYS A 174 -9.56 13.32 -1.04
N THR A 175 -9.32 14.50 -0.48
CA THR A 175 -7.99 15.10 -0.43
C THR A 175 -7.60 15.41 1.01
N SER A 176 -6.31 15.44 1.26
CA SER A 176 -5.74 15.84 2.55
C SER A 176 -4.34 16.41 2.34
N LYS A 177 -3.68 16.74 3.43
CA LYS A 177 -2.28 17.17 3.41
C LYS A 177 -1.50 16.52 4.55
N ILE A 178 -0.24 16.24 4.27
CA ILE A 178 0.79 15.92 5.26
C ILE A 178 1.91 16.95 5.21
N THR A 179 2.80 16.95 6.19
CA THR A 179 3.99 17.80 6.13
C THR A 179 5.06 17.20 5.23
N ARG A 180 6.01 18.02 4.81
CA ARG A 180 7.18 17.57 4.05
C ARG A 180 8.02 16.55 4.85
N GLU A 181 8.10 16.73 6.15
CA GLU A 181 8.80 15.85 7.07
C GLU A 181 8.13 14.46 7.09
N GLN A 182 6.81 14.40 7.17
CA GLN A 182 6.05 13.15 7.12
C GLN A 182 6.26 12.44 5.78
N PHE A 183 6.26 13.18 4.64
CA PHE A 183 6.61 12.58 3.36
C PHE A 183 8.03 12.00 3.36
N ASN A 184 9.01 12.73 3.88
CA ASN A 184 10.40 12.27 3.94
C ASN A 184 10.57 11.03 4.84
N GLU A 185 9.81 10.92 5.93
CA GLU A 185 9.78 9.73 6.78
C GLU A 185 9.25 8.52 6.00
N ILE A 186 8.12 8.67 5.29
CA ILE A 186 7.56 7.64 4.42
C ILE A 186 8.55 7.25 3.33
N ALA A 187 9.12 8.22 2.62
CA ALA A 187 10.08 7.96 1.55
C ALA A 187 11.33 7.20 2.07
N THR A 188 11.79 7.53 3.27
CA THR A 188 12.93 6.86 3.90
C THR A 188 12.66 5.37 4.13
N LEU A 189 11.44 4.97 4.46
CA LEU A 189 11.08 3.55 4.61
C LEU A 189 11.25 2.81 3.28
N PHE A 190 10.79 3.38 2.18
CA PHE A 190 10.96 2.78 0.85
C PHE A 190 12.40 2.78 0.36
N TYR A 191 13.20 3.80 0.70
CA TYR A 191 14.64 3.81 0.40
C TYR A 191 15.40 2.74 1.20
N LYS A 192 15.06 2.52 2.46
CA LYS A 192 15.60 1.40 3.26
C LYS A 192 15.23 0.04 2.67
N ALA A 193 14.07 -0.06 2.04
CA ALA A 193 13.63 -1.26 1.34
C ALA A 193 14.35 -1.48 -0.01
N ASP A 194 15.13 -0.53 -0.50
CA ASP A 194 15.75 -0.55 -1.84
C ASP A 194 14.72 -0.83 -2.96
N TYR A 195 13.58 -0.11 -2.89
CA TYR A 195 12.40 -0.35 -3.72
C TYR A 195 12.71 -0.44 -5.22
N PHE A 196 13.68 0.33 -5.71
CA PHE A 196 13.97 0.43 -7.14
C PHE A 196 14.54 -0.86 -7.71
N ASN A 197 15.39 -1.56 -6.94
CA ASN A 197 16.00 -2.83 -7.33
C ASN A 197 15.11 -4.05 -7.06
N MET A 198 13.93 -3.87 -6.47
CA MET A 198 12.97 -4.96 -6.22
C MET A 198 12.34 -5.49 -7.50
N LYS A 199 11.86 -6.74 -7.45
CA LYS A 199 11.01 -7.31 -8.51
C LYS A 199 9.70 -6.52 -8.60
N ASN A 200 9.08 -6.53 -9.78
CA ASN A 200 7.79 -5.88 -10.00
C ASN A 200 6.62 -6.70 -9.45
N TYR A 201 6.83 -7.98 -9.13
CA TYR A 201 5.78 -8.86 -8.66
C TYR A 201 6.31 -9.87 -7.63
N TYR A 202 5.59 -9.98 -6.52
CA TYR A 202 5.77 -10.97 -5.47
C TYR A 202 4.48 -11.74 -5.29
N TYR A 203 4.60 -13.08 -5.20
CA TYR A 203 3.46 -13.98 -5.16
C TYR A 203 3.81 -15.23 -4.34
N THR A 204 2.80 -15.79 -3.67
CA THR A 204 2.84 -17.08 -3.00
C THR A 204 1.57 -17.86 -3.33
N GLU A 205 1.62 -19.19 -3.25
CA GLU A 205 0.53 -20.12 -3.60
C GLU A 205 -0.54 -20.22 -2.51
N VAL A 206 -0.96 -19.08 -1.96
CA VAL A 206 -2.09 -19.01 -1.04
C VAL A 206 -3.25 -18.31 -1.72
N THR A 207 -4.47 -18.63 -1.32
CA THR A 207 -5.68 -17.99 -1.86
C THR A 207 -6.20 -16.91 -0.92
N ASP A 208 -7.11 -16.09 -1.42
CA ASP A 208 -7.97 -15.22 -0.62
C ASP A 208 -7.28 -14.08 0.14
N ASN A 209 -6.04 -13.77 -0.22
CA ASN A 209 -5.28 -12.69 0.39
C ASN A 209 -5.33 -11.38 -0.40
N GLN A 210 -4.98 -10.29 0.27
CA GLN A 210 -4.90 -8.98 -0.34
C GLN A 210 -3.69 -8.86 -1.27
N THR A 211 -3.88 -8.17 -2.40
CA THR A 211 -2.79 -7.61 -3.19
C THR A 211 -2.57 -6.16 -2.81
N VAL A 212 -1.35 -5.80 -2.46
CA VAL A 212 -0.91 -4.41 -2.33
C VAL A 212 -0.16 -4.02 -3.60
N SER A 213 -0.60 -2.94 -4.24
CA SER A 213 0.08 -2.36 -5.40
C SER A 213 0.74 -1.05 -5.01
N ILE A 214 1.97 -0.85 -5.41
CA ILE A 214 2.74 0.35 -5.11
C ILE A 214 3.27 0.92 -6.42
N ALA A 215 3.11 2.23 -6.64
CA ALA A 215 3.73 2.93 -7.76
C ALA A 215 4.50 4.14 -7.25
N PHE A 216 5.70 4.33 -7.78
CA PHE A 216 6.59 5.44 -7.44
C PHE A 216 6.64 6.42 -8.60
N LEU A 217 6.46 7.69 -8.29
CA LEU A 217 6.42 8.77 -9.26
C LEU A 217 7.70 9.61 -9.20
N LYS A 218 8.13 10.07 -10.35
CA LYS A 218 9.16 11.09 -10.50
C LYS A 218 8.79 12.02 -11.65
N ASP A 219 8.71 13.32 -11.37
CA ASP A 219 8.33 14.34 -12.34
C ASP A 219 7.03 13.97 -13.09
N GLY A 220 6.02 13.49 -12.34
CA GLY A 220 4.71 13.07 -12.88
C GLY A 220 4.74 11.78 -13.72
N LYS A 221 5.78 10.95 -13.64
CA LYS A 221 5.93 9.70 -14.38
C LYS A 221 6.07 8.53 -13.41
N ILE A 222 5.48 7.40 -13.72
CA ILE A 222 5.71 6.16 -12.97
C ILE A 222 7.09 5.64 -13.33
N ILE A 223 7.99 5.58 -12.36
CA ILE A 223 9.36 5.08 -12.52
C ILE A 223 9.51 3.63 -12.06
N LYS A 224 8.59 3.15 -11.23
CA LYS A 224 8.58 1.79 -10.70
C LYS A 224 7.18 1.43 -10.24
N SER A 225 6.75 0.20 -10.53
CA SER A 225 5.54 -0.41 -9.95
C SER A 225 5.87 -1.76 -9.36
N ILE A 226 5.29 -2.05 -8.19
CA ILE A 226 5.45 -3.32 -7.47
C ILE A 226 4.08 -3.84 -7.07
N ARG A 227 3.84 -5.14 -7.24
CA ARG A 227 2.68 -5.85 -6.72
C ARG A 227 3.13 -6.88 -5.71
N ASP A 228 2.53 -6.85 -4.54
CA ASP A 228 2.77 -7.80 -3.46
C ASP A 228 1.47 -8.52 -3.12
N TYR A 229 1.38 -9.81 -3.43
CA TYR A 229 0.26 -10.65 -3.05
C TYR A 229 0.59 -11.37 -1.75
N ALA A 230 -0.32 -11.28 -0.79
CA ALA A 230 -0.25 -11.99 0.49
C ALA A 230 1.02 -11.69 1.31
N SER A 231 1.54 -10.46 1.26
CA SER A 231 2.76 -10.05 2.00
C SER A 231 3.96 -10.96 1.71
N SER A 232 4.15 -11.35 0.44
CA SER A 232 5.26 -12.20 0.00
C SER A 232 6.49 -11.44 -0.48
N ALA A 233 6.43 -10.10 -0.47
CA ALA A 233 7.57 -9.24 -0.76
C ALA A 233 8.61 -9.27 0.37
N PRO A 234 9.84 -8.78 0.13
CA PRO A 234 10.82 -8.57 1.19
C PRO A 234 10.24 -7.75 2.35
N THR A 235 10.58 -8.15 3.55
CA THR A 235 10.06 -7.62 4.82
C THR A 235 10.12 -6.09 4.88
N GLU A 236 11.21 -5.51 4.40
CA GLU A 236 11.43 -4.06 4.40
C GLU A 236 10.40 -3.31 3.55
N LEU A 237 9.94 -3.90 2.44
CA LEU A 237 8.87 -3.31 1.62
C LEU A 237 7.53 -3.36 2.34
N ILE A 238 7.25 -4.47 3.03
CA ILE A 238 6.03 -4.63 3.83
C ILE A 238 6.00 -3.57 4.95
N TRP A 239 7.11 -3.38 5.64
CA TRP A 239 7.24 -2.33 6.66
C TRP A 239 7.06 -0.91 6.10
N ALA A 240 7.48 -0.69 4.84
CA ALA A 240 7.37 0.61 4.21
C ALA A 240 5.92 0.94 3.80
N TYR A 241 5.20 0.00 3.17
CA TYR A 241 3.87 0.31 2.67
C TYR A 241 2.77 0.20 3.75
N ARG A 242 2.94 -0.63 4.79
CA ARG A 242 1.91 -0.89 5.79
C ARG A 242 1.44 0.37 6.53
N PRO A 243 2.30 1.25 7.04
CA PRO A 243 1.86 2.51 7.64
C PRO A 243 1.10 3.41 6.65
N VAL A 244 1.45 3.35 5.36
CA VAL A 244 0.79 4.14 4.31
C VAL A 244 -0.62 3.62 4.03
N GLN A 245 -0.84 2.30 4.03
CA GLN A 245 -2.18 1.71 3.86
C GLN A 245 -3.19 2.22 4.90
N PHE A 246 -2.73 2.49 6.12
CA PHE A 246 -3.56 2.94 7.23
C PHE A 246 -3.43 4.44 7.54
N LEU A 247 -2.68 5.18 6.75
CA LEU A 247 -2.49 6.62 6.96
C LEU A 247 -3.83 7.39 6.92
N ASN A 248 -4.79 6.90 6.14
CA ASN A 248 -6.14 7.47 6.07
C ASN A 248 -6.81 7.63 7.44
N GLN A 249 -6.52 6.77 8.42
CA GLN A 249 -7.09 6.85 9.77
C GLN A 249 -6.56 8.05 10.59
N GLN A 250 -5.47 8.68 10.15
CA GLN A 250 -4.84 9.81 10.82
C GLN A 250 -5.07 11.14 10.09
N LEU A 251 -5.62 11.08 8.87
CA LEU A 251 -5.79 12.24 8.01
C LEU A 251 -7.14 12.94 8.24
N LYS A 252 -7.12 14.26 8.16
CA LYS A 252 -8.33 15.08 8.05
C LYS A 252 -8.65 15.28 6.58
N PHE A 253 -9.73 14.69 6.13
CA PHE A 253 -10.13 14.72 4.73
C PHE A 253 -11.06 15.87 4.39
N THR A 254 -10.93 16.35 3.16
CA THR A 254 -11.93 17.18 2.46
C THR A 254 -12.41 16.44 1.22
N GLU A 255 -13.62 16.76 0.74
CA GLU A 255 -14.14 16.15 -0.48
C GLU A 255 -13.28 16.54 -1.68
N TRP A 256 -12.86 15.55 -2.46
CA TRP A 256 -12.29 15.78 -3.78
C TRP A 256 -13.42 15.83 -4.80
N LYS A 257 -13.67 17.01 -5.36
CA LYS A 257 -14.70 17.19 -6.37
C LYS A 257 -14.29 16.47 -7.64
N VAL A 258 -15.00 15.42 -7.98
CA VAL A 258 -14.78 14.65 -9.19
C VAL A 258 -15.97 14.79 -10.12
N PRO A 259 -15.79 14.79 -11.46
CA PRO A 259 -16.89 14.77 -12.41
C PRO A 259 -17.77 13.54 -12.19
N ASP A 260 -19.10 13.69 -12.33
CA ASP A 260 -20.05 12.60 -12.08
C ASP A 260 -19.74 11.33 -12.90
N TYR A 261 -19.26 11.51 -14.13
CA TYR A 261 -18.87 10.39 -15.00
C TYR A 261 -17.56 9.70 -14.57
N MET A 262 -16.83 10.24 -13.61
CA MET A 262 -15.64 9.62 -13.00
C MET A 262 -15.96 8.89 -11.67
N THR A 263 -17.22 8.80 -11.30
CA THR A 263 -17.63 8.03 -10.14
C THR A 263 -17.76 6.54 -10.49
N PHE A 264 -17.21 5.66 -9.69
CA PHE A 264 -17.27 4.21 -9.89
C PHE A 264 -17.76 3.51 -8.63
N LYS A 265 -18.51 2.44 -8.83
CA LYS A 265 -19.01 1.63 -7.73
C LYS A 265 -17.95 0.65 -7.23
N TYR A 266 -17.10 0.16 -8.12
CA TYR A 266 -16.03 -0.79 -7.82
C TYR A 266 -14.86 -0.48 -8.75
N PHE A 267 -13.78 0.04 -8.20
CA PHE A 267 -12.58 0.32 -8.97
C PHE A 267 -11.44 -0.57 -8.49
N LEU A 268 -11.04 -1.50 -9.34
CA LEU A 268 -9.94 -2.41 -9.02
C LEU A 268 -8.83 -2.36 -10.08
N TYR A 269 -9.20 -2.36 -11.35
CA TYR A 269 -8.23 -2.41 -12.45
C TYR A 269 -8.75 -1.65 -13.67
N ALA A 270 -7.91 -0.80 -14.23
CA ALA A 270 -8.13 -0.25 -15.54
C ALA A 270 -7.43 -1.10 -16.60
N THR A 271 -8.05 -1.25 -17.75
CA THR A 271 -7.51 -2.03 -18.86
C THR A 271 -7.43 -1.16 -20.11
N LEU A 272 -6.31 -1.26 -20.81
CA LEU A 272 -6.20 -0.71 -22.16
C LEU A 272 -6.11 -1.87 -23.16
N SER A 273 -6.73 -1.70 -24.33
CA SER A 273 -6.61 -2.64 -25.44
C SER A 273 -6.23 -1.89 -26.72
N ASP A 274 -5.30 -2.46 -27.48
CA ASP A 274 -4.91 -1.94 -28.79
C ASP A 274 -5.88 -2.39 -29.90
N LYS A 275 -5.64 -1.93 -31.14
CA LYS A 275 -6.44 -2.30 -32.34
C LYS A 275 -6.37 -3.80 -32.69
N ARG A 276 -5.37 -4.54 -32.17
CA ARG A 276 -5.20 -6.00 -32.33
C ARG A 276 -5.78 -6.79 -31.16
N ASN A 277 -6.44 -6.09 -30.23
CA ASN A 277 -7.01 -6.64 -29.01
C ASN A 277 -5.97 -7.19 -28.00
N ASN A 278 -4.69 -6.80 -28.13
CA ASN A 278 -3.74 -7.01 -27.06
C ASN A 278 -4.14 -6.14 -25.86
N ARG A 279 -3.93 -6.64 -24.64
CA ARG A 279 -4.41 -5.98 -23.42
C ARG A 279 -3.25 -5.60 -22.50
N LEU A 280 -3.36 -4.44 -21.90
CA LEU A 280 -2.56 -3.99 -20.77
C LEU A 280 -3.46 -3.87 -19.55
N TYR A 281 -3.15 -4.63 -18.52
CA TYR A 281 -3.82 -4.56 -17.22
C TYR A 281 -2.99 -3.70 -16.28
N LEU A 282 -3.49 -2.51 -15.97
CA LEU A 282 -2.85 -1.65 -15.00
C LEU A 282 -3.02 -2.21 -13.59
N THR A 283 -2.01 -2.08 -12.76
CA THR A 283 -2.13 -2.33 -11.32
C THR A 283 -3.14 -1.35 -10.69
N SER A 284 -3.65 -1.63 -9.49
CA SER A 284 -4.55 -0.71 -8.81
C SER A 284 -3.89 0.65 -8.57
N ALA A 285 -2.60 0.69 -8.25
CA ALA A 285 -1.86 1.94 -8.06
C ALA A 285 -1.72 2.75 -9.36
N GLU A 286 -1.36 2.09 -10.47
CA GLU A 286 -1.27 2.73 -11.79
C GLU A 286 -2.65 3.22 -12.27
N SER A 287 -3.68 2.42 -12.02
CA SER A 287 -5.06 2.78 -12.34
C SER A 287 -5.51 4.01 -11.57
N PHE A 288 -5.22 4.06 -10.26
CA PHE A 288 -5.57 5.21 -9.44
C PHE A 288 -4.81 6.46 -9.88
N TYR A 289 -3.53 6.32 -10.25
CA TYR A 289 -2.77 7.45 -10.79
C TYR A 289 -3.38 7.99 -12.08
N LEU A 290 -3.66 7.12 -13.06
CA LEU A 290 -4.27 7.53 -14.32
C LEU A 290 -5.62 8.23 -14.10
N ILE A 291 -6.46 7.72 -13.20
CA ILE A 291 -7.74 8.35 -12.89
C ILE A 291 -7.55 9.68 -12.18
N SER A 292 -6.60 9.78 -11.27
CA SER A 292 -6.27 11.05 -10.63
C SER A 292 -5.88 12.12 -11.66
N THR A 293 -5.08 11.74 -12.67
CA THR A 293 -4.71 12.66 -13.75
C THR A 293 -5.88 13.00 -14.67
N LEU A 294 -6.79 12.06 -14.92
CA LEU A 294 -8.00 12.30 -15.69
C LEU A 294 -8.98 13.26 -14.99
N ILE A 295 -9.12 13.14 -13.67
CA ILE A 295 -9.96 14.04 -12.86
C ILE A 295 -9.42 15.49 -12.93
N GLU A 296 -8.11 15.66 -12.94
CA GLU A 296 -7.43 16.95 -12.98
C GLU A 296 -7.15 17.45 -14.40
N GLY A 297 -7.40 16.59 -15.39
CA GLY A 297 -7.18 16.89 -16.81
C GLY A 297 -8.07 18.03 -17.31
N LYS A 298 -7.69 18.64 -18.43
CA LYS A 298 -8.41 19.74 -19.04
C LYS A 298 -9.32 19.21 -20.17
N GLU A 299 -10.58 19.64 -20.15
CA GLU A 299 -11.47 19.39 -21.29
C GLU A 299 -10.99 20.25 -22.47
N VAL A 300 -10.84 19.60 -23.63
CA VAL A 300 -10.31 20.22 -24.85
C VAL A 300 -11.13 19.80 -26.07
N ASP A 301 -11.09 20.61 -27.12
CA ASP A 301 -11.58 20.23 -28.47
C ASP A 301 -10.37 19.91 -29.34
N LYS A 302 -10.05 18.62 -29.43
CA LYS A 302 -8.83 18.12 -30.10
C LYS A 302 -9.10 16.86 -30.90
N VAL A 303 -8.66 16.84 -32.16
CA VAL A 303 -8.60 15.61 -32.93
C VAL A 303 -7.29 14.89 -32.64
N PHE A 304 -7.34 13.59 -32.35
CA PHE A 304 -6.18 12.74 -32.12
C PHE A 304 -6.43 11.32 -32.67
N GLU A 305 -5.39 10.53 -32.79
CA GLU A 305 -5.51 9.14 -33.20
C GLU A 305 -6.02 8.26 -32.07
N GLU A 306 -7.17 7.60 -32.24
CA GLU A 306 -7.71 6.63 -31.27
C GLU A 306 -6.92 5.32 -31.37
N LYS A 307 -5.76 5.23 -30.64
CA LYS A 307 -4.84 4.07 -30.67
C LYS A 307 -5.32 2.93 -29.80
N TYR A 308 -5.84 3.28 -28.60
CA TYR A 308 -6.22 2.34 -27.58
C TYR A 308 -7.65 2.58 -27.12
N ARG A 309 -8.31 1.51 -26.73
CA ARG A 309 -9.57 1.57 -25.96
C ARG A 309 -9.21 1.43 -24.47
N PHE A 310 -9.77 2.30 -23.65
CA PHE A 310 -9.62 2.29 -22.20
C PHE A 310 -10.93 1.86 -21.55
N ASP A 311 -10.85 0.99 -20.55
CA ASP A 311 -12.00 0.49 -19.79
C ASP A 311 -11.68 0.52 -18.29
N PHE A 312 -12.61 1.08 -17.51
CA PHE A 312 -12.55 1.10 -16.06
C PHE A 312 -13.90 0.80 -15.39
N GLY A 313 -14.80 0.17 -16.13
CA GLY A 313 -16.03 -0.39 -15.57
C GLY A 313 -17.14 0.61 -15.24
N ASN A 314 -17.17 1.81 -15.84
CA ASN A 314 -18.27 2.76 -15.67
C ASN A 314 -19.43 2.45 -16.62
N LYS A 315 -20.64 2.28 -16.06
CA LYS A 315 -21.84 1.87 -16.83
C LYS A 315 -22.44 2.97 -17.72
N ASP A 316 -22.18 4.24 -17.44
CA ASP A 316 -22.77 5.38 -18.18
C ASP A 316 -21.90 5.78 -19.38
N ILE A 317 -20.68 5.28 -19.42
CA ILE A 317 -19.76 5.48 -20.53
C ILE A 317 -19.87 4.31 -21.49
N GLN A 318 -20.06 4.62 -22.77
CA GLN A 318 -20.13 3.62 -23.83
C GLN A 318 -18.73 3.13 -24.21
N ASN A 319 -17.81 4.05 -24.45
CA ASN A 319 -16.42 3.78 -24.81
C ASN A 319 -15.52 4.93 -24.38
N ILE A 320 -14.27 4.61 -24.11
CA ILE A 320 -13.20 5.61 -23.96
C ILE A 320 -12.08 5.22 -24.92
N PHE A 321 -11.62 6.16 -25.72
CA PHE A 321 -10.49 6.00 -26.63
C PHE A 321 -9.37 6.95 -26.25
N THR A 322 -8.12 6.53 -26.46
CA THR A 322 -6.95 7.32 -26.12
C THR A 322 -5.78 7.06 -27.06
N ASP A 323 -4.88 8.02 -27.16
CA ASP A 323 -3.51 7.85 -27.69
C ASP A 323 -2.47 7.73 -26.57
N GLY A 324 -2.92 7.76 -25.29
CA GLY A 324 -2.12 7.79 -24.09
C GLY A 324 -2.07 9.17 -23.41
N ARG A 325 -2.41 10.27 -24.12
CA ARG A 325 -2.50 11.63 -23.60
C ARG A 325 -3.92 12.18 -23.61
N PHE A 326 -4.61 12.04 -24.72
CA PHE A 326 -5.99 12.51 -24.89
C PHE A 326 -6.94 11.34 -24.65
N PHE A 327 -7.98 11.56 -23.83
CA PHE A 327 -8.98 10.55 -23.50
C PHE A 327 -10.34 11.03 -23.95
N LYS A 328 -10.91 10.37 -24.97
CA LYS A 328 -12.21 10.69 -25.55
C LYS A 328 -13.29 9.79 -24.96
N PHE A 329 -14.10 10.35 -24.09
CA PHE A 329 -15.26 9.71 -23.49
C PHE A 329 -16.45 9.81 -24.43
N LYS A 330 -17.03 8.67 -24.80
CA LYS A 330 -18.31 8.59 -25.55
C LYS A 330 -19.38 8.10 -24.59
N PHE A 331 -20.35 8.94 -24.29
CA PHE A 331 -21.45 8.63 -23.38
C PHE A 331 -22.62 7.98 -24.11
N LYS A 332 -23.49 7.26 -23.40
CA LYS A 332 -24.68 6.62 -23.94
C LYS A 332 -25.68 7.60 -24.55
N ASN A 333 -25.76 8.82 -24.06
CA ASN A 333 -26.58 9.91 -24.61
C ASN A 333 -26.00 10.54 -25.89
N LYS A 334 -24.91 9.98 -26.43
CA LYS A 334 -24.14 10.44 -27.60
C LYS A 334 -23.27 11.67 -27.36
N ASP A 335 -23.22 12.23 -26.17
CA ASP A 335 -22.28 13.29 -25.84
C ASP A 335 -20.85 12.76 -25.89
N THR A 336 -19.90 13.66 -26.10
CA THR A 336 -18.48 13.35 -26.17
C THR A 336 -17.70 14.40 -25.41
N LYS A 337 -16.72 13.95 -24.61
CA LYS A 337 -15.75 14.82 -23.94
C LYS A 337 -14.34 14.31 -24.20
N ILE A 338 -13.39 15.24 -24.40
CA ILE A 338 -11.98 14.91 -24.58
C ILE A 338 -11.21 15.55 -23.44
N ILE A 339 -10.48 14.75 -22.71
CA ILE A 339 -9.66 15.19 -21.58
C ILE A 339 -8.19 15.08 -21.98
N ASP A 340 -7.44 16.17 -21.87
CA ASP A 340 -5.99 16.21 -22.00
C ASP A 340 -5.36 16.10 -20.59
N ILE A 341 -4.62 15.03 -20.33
CA ILE A 341 -3.89 14.85 -19.07
C ILE A 341 -2.50 15.51 -19.07
N GLY A 342 -2.14 16.19 -20.17
CA GLY A 342 -0.91 16.97 -20.28
C GLY A 342 0.34 16.20 -20.72
N PHE A 343 0.34 14.89 -20.64
CA PHE A 343 1.47 14.02 -21.02
C PHE A 343 0.98 12.66 -21.55
N ASN A 344 1.83 11.92 -22.22
CA ASN A 344 1.48 10.56 -22.64
C ASN A 344 1.77 9.57 -21.51
N PHE A 345 0.72 9.09 -20.83
CA PHE A 345 0.81 8.17 -19.70
C PHE A 345 1.53 6.87 -20.05
N LEU A 346 1.23 6.28 -21.22
CA LEU A 346 1.80 4.99 -21.62
C LEU A 346 3.29 5.09 -21.94
N GLU A 347 3.69 6.10 -22.70
CA GLU A 347 5.08 6.32 -23.08
C GLU A 347 5.92 6.75 -21.86
N SER A 348 5.39 7.69 -21.07
CA SER A 348 6.13 8.23 -19.92
C SER A 348 6.34 7.21 -18.80
N SER A 349 5.48 6.19 -18.72
CA SER A 349 5.54 5.11 -17.72
C SER A 349 6.14 3.81 -18.28
N ASN A 350 6.67 3.82 -19.51
CA ASN A 350 7.25 2.66 -20.20
C ASN A 350 6.27 1.46 -20.31
N LEU A 351 4.99 1.74 -20.52
CA LEU A 351 3.93 0.72 -20.58
C LEU A 351 3.56 0.29 -22.01
N VAL A 352 4.09 0.97 -23.04
CA VAL A 352 3.74 0.69 -24.45
C VAL A 352 4.05 -0.75 -24.86
N ASP A 353 5.19 -1.29 -24.39
CA ASP A 353 5.67 -2.63 -24.77
C ASP A 353 5.14 -3.75 -23.85
N THR A 354 4.25 -3.44 -22.91
CA THR A 354 3.74 -4.40 -21.92
C THR A 354 2.36 -4.98 -22.28
N PHE A 355 1.83 -4.69 -23.47
CA PHE A 355 0.57 -5.26 -23.94
C PHE A 355 0.69 -6.77 -24.21
N GLU A 356 -0.14 -7.55 -23.56
CA GLU A 356 -0.17 -9.01 -23.70
C GLU A 356 -1.18 -9.43 -24.78
N LYS A 357 -0.80 -10.44 -25.58
CA LYS A 357 -1.73 -11.06 -26.54
C LYS A 357 -2.85 -11.75 -25.77
N THR A 358 -4.09 -11.38 -26.11
CA THR A 358 -5.27 -12.13 -25.62
C THR A 358 -5.23 -13.52 -26.25
N LYS A 359 -5.15 -14.56 -25.43
CA LYS A 359 -5.26 -15.97 -25.87
C LYS A 359 -6.67 -16.30 -26.31
#